data_0250f4c02fa514de5d0a30c0cf9a462e
#
_entry.id   0250f4c02fa514de5d0a30c0cf9a462e
#
_cell.length_a   1.000
_cell.length_b   1.000
_cell.length_c   1.000
_cell.angle_alpha   90.00
_cell.angle_beta   90.00
_cell.angle_gamma   90.00
#
_symmetry.space_group_name_H-M   'P 1'
#
loop_
_entity.id
_entity.type
_entity.pdbx_description
1 polymer ?
#
loop_
_entity_poly.entity_id
_entity_poly.type
_entity_poly.pdbx_seq_one_letter_code
_entity_poly.pdbx_strand_id
1 'polypeptide(L)'
;MIWILLVIYQLKHFIADYPLQGRYMLGKFKPWPDFVLPLLSHGLVHGVFTFAIAAFFKPLSVALALGLLDMSIHSVVDWIKANPSIGGRFAALSKNEMKSILSYVPTLGETEVKSKFGDQLRSNTFFWWALGADQLAHHLTHYLLIWMILS
;
A
#
# COMPACT_ATOMS: atom_id res chain seq x y z
N MET A 1 0.18 -27.42 -0.37
CA MET A 1 -0.85 -26.36 -0.40
C MET A 1 -0.27 -25.00 0.09
N ILE A 2 0.40 -24.95 1.24
CA ILE A 2 0.96 -23.70 1.79
C ILE A 2 1.87 -22.95 0.80
N TRP A 3 2.79 -23.63 0.11
CA TRP A 3 3.70 -23.01 -0.86
C TRP A 3 2.97 -22.35 -2.03
N ILE A 4 1.87 -22.95 -2.48
CA ILE A 4 1.04 -22.40 -3.56
C ILE A 4 0.38 -21.09 -3.09
N LEU A 5 -0.18 -21.08 -1.88
CA LEU A 5 -0.79 -19.87 -1.32
C LEU A 5 0.24 -18.76 -1.10
N LEU A 6 1.45 -19.09 -0.62
CA LEU A 6 2.53 -18.11 -0.49
C LEU A 6 2.85 -17.45 -1.84
N VAL A 7 2.97 -18.22 -2.92
CA VAL A 7 3.23 -17.67 -4.26
C VAL A 7 2.04 -16.84 -4.75
N ILE A 8 0.81 -17.33 -4.59
CA ILE A 8 -0.41 -16.61 -5.01
C ILE A 8 -0.51 -15.26 -4.28
N TYR A 9 -0.25 -15.21 -2.97
CA TYR A 9 -0.30 -13.96 -2.21
C TYR A 9 0.80 -12.97 -2.61
N GLN A 10 2.00 -13.44 -3.00
CA GLN A 10 3.05 -12.56 -3.54
C GLN A 10 2.64 -11.99 -4.91
N LEU A 11 2.09 -12.83 -5.80
CA LEU A 11 1.60 -12.39 -7.11
C LEU A 11 0.41 -11.42 -6.95
N LYS A 12 -0.53 -11.71 -6.05
CA LYS A 12 -1.64 -10.84 -5.69
C LYS A 12 -1.13 -9.46 -5.26
N HIS A 13 -0.18 -9.43 -4.34
CA HIS A 13 0.39 -8.19 -3.82
C HIS A 13 1.07 -7.39 -4.94
N PHE A 14 1.92 -8.03 -5.72
CA PHE A 14 2.57 -7.40 -6.87
C PHE A 14 1.55 -6.81 -7.85
N ILE A 15 0.51 -7.56 -8.22
CA ILE A 15 -0.51 -7.12 -9.18
C ILE A 15 -1.30 -5.92 -8.62
N ALA A 16 -1.66 -5.95 -7.34
CA ALA A 16 -2.42 -4.88 -6.70
C ALA A 16 -1.61 -3.59 -6.54
N ASP A 17 -0.31 -3.70 -6.15
CA ASP A 17 0.53 -2.55 -5.85
C ASP A 17 1.16 -1.89 -7.07
N TYR A 18 1.30 -2.62 -8.18
CA TYR A 18 1.95 -2.09 -9.39
C TYR A 18 0.98 -1.95 -10.57
N PRO A 19 0.53 -3.03 -11.25
CA PRO A 19 -0.34 -2.89 -12.42
C PRO A 19 -1.69 -2.22 -12.12
N LEU A 20 -2.32 -2.53 -10.97
CA LEU A 20 -3.65 -2.03 -10.63
C LEU A 20 -3.63 -0.74 -9.82
N GLN A 21 -2.49 -0.35 -9.25
CA GLN A 21 -2.35 0.93 -8.55
C GLN A 21 -2.26 2.09 -9.57
N GLY A 22 -3.41 2.50 -10.08
CA GLY A 22 -3.52 3.61 -11.02
C GLY A 22 -3.30 4.98 -10.38
N ARG A 23 -3.23 6.03 -11.22
CA ARG A 23 -3.02 7.44 -10.79
C ARG A 23 -4.01 7.89 -9.69
N TYR A 24 -5.25 7.42 -9.72
CA TYR A 24 -6.25 7.73 -8.71
C TYR A 24 -5.84 7.22 -7.31
N MET A 25 -5.38 5.98 -7.21
CA MET A 25 -4.98 5.36 -5.94
C MET A 25 -3.70 5.96 -5.36
N LEU A 26 -2.83 6.55 -6.20
CA LEU A 26 -1.70 7.36 -5.75
C LEU A 26 -2.14 8.62 -4.99
N GLY A 27 -3.41 8.99 -5.09
CA GLY A 27 -4.01 10.03 -4.28
C GLY A 27 -4.02 9.75 -2.77
N LYS A 28 -3.66 8.53 -2.33
CA LYS A 28 -3.46 8.19 -0.91
C LYS A 28 -2.40 9.05 -0.19
N PHE A 29 -1.55 9.76 -0.93
CA PHE A 29 -0.57 10.71 -0.39
C PHE A 29 -1.10 12.14 -0.26
N LYS A 30 -2.34 12.43 -0.67
CA LYS A 30 -2.96 13.75 -0.56
C LYS A 30 -3.28 14.11 0.90
N PRO A 31 -3.48 15.41 1.22
CA PRO A 31 -3.94 15.81 2.55
C PRO A 31 -5.38 15.36 2.82
N TRP A 32 -5.79 15.42 4.08
CA TRP A 32 -7.18 15.20 4.50
C TRP A 32 -8.13 16.21 3.83
N PRO A 33 -9.33 15.80 3.37
CA PRO A 33 -9.90 14.43 3.33
C PRO A 33 -9.62 13.67 2.03
N ASP A 34 -8.91 14.24 1.09
CA ASP A 34 -8.77 13.78 -0.31
C ASP A 34 -8.06 12.44 -0.46
N PHE A 35 -7.29 12.02 0.56
CA PHE A 35 -6.59 10.73 0.53
C PHE A 35 -7.50 9.53 0.82
N VAL A 36 -8.65 9.73 1.49
CA VAL A 36 -9.46 8.64 2.06
C VAL A 36 -9.99 7.69 0.99
N LEU A 37 -10.66 8.22 -0.03
CA LEU A 37 -11.23 7.40 -1.10
C LEU A 37 -10.15 6.67 -1.93
N PRO A 38 -9.06 7.32 -2.35
CA PRO A 38 -7.94 6.62 -3.01
C PRO A 38 -7.34 5.50 -2.16
N LEU A 39 -7.15 5.72 -0.86
CA LEU A 39 -6.63 4.73 0.08
C LEU A 39 -7.57 3.53 0.22
N LEU A 40 -8.86 3.78 0.46
CA LEU A 40 -9.86 2.72 0.58
C LEU A 40 -10.04 1.95 -0.73
N SER A 41 -9.97 2.62 -1.88
CA SER A 41 -10.03 1.96 -3.18
C SER A 41 -8.86 1.01 -3.39
N HIS A 42 -7.66 1.41 -2.98
CA HIS A 42 -6.48 0.56 -3.03
C HIS A 42 -6.61 -0.65 -2.09
N GLY A 43 -6.98 -0.42 -0.82
CA GLY A 43 -7.25 -1.50 0.13
C GLY A 43 -8.36 -2.46 -0.34
N LEU A 44 -9.41 -1.93 -1.01
CA LEU A 44 -10.49 -2.75 -1.57
C LEU A 44 -9.97 -3.74 -2.62
N VAL A 45 -9.05 -3.34 -3.49
CA VAL A 45 -8.42 -4.25 -4.46
C VAL A 45 -7.77 -5.43 -3.74
N HIS A 46 -7.01 -5.18 -2.67
CA HIS A 46 -6.39 -6.24 -1.86
C HIS A 46 -7.43 -7.14 -1.21
N GLY A 47 -8.49 -6.55 -0.65
CA GLY A 47 -9.59 -7.29 -0.03
C GLY A 47 -10.35 -8.19 -1.00
N VAL A 48 -10.64 -7.70 -2.22
CA VAL A 48 -11.29 -8.49 -3.27
C VAL A 48 -10.44 -9.69 -3.70
N PHE A 49 -9.14 -9.51 -3.89
CA PHE A 49 -8.25 -10.62 -4.19
C PHE A 49 -8.22 -11.65 -3.06
N THR A 50 -8.10 -11.22 -1.81
CA THR A 50 -8.10 -12.14 -0.65
C THR A 50 -9.43 -12.85 -0.51
N PHE A 51 -10.55 -12.16 -0.69
CA PHE A 51 -11.87 -12.77 -0.74
C PHE A 51 -11.93 -13.87 -1.81
N ALA A 52 -11.53 -13.57 -3.04
CA ALA A 52 -11.56 -14.52 -4.14
C ALA A 52 -10.69 -15.76 -3.86
N ILE A 53 -9.47 -15.57 -3.33
CA ILE A 53 -8.58 -16.68 -2.95
C ILE A 53 -9.21 -17.52 -1.83
N ALA A 54 -9.69 -16.87 -0.76
CA ALA A 54 -10.24 -17.56 0.41
C ALA A 54 -11.53 -18.33 0.09
N ALA A 55 -12.34 -17.85 -0.85
CA ALA A 55 -13.60 -18.49 -1.26
C ALA A 55 -13.41 -19.90 -1.88
N PHE A 56 -12.19 -20.23 -2.33
CA PHE A 56 -11.87 -21.61 -2.76
C PHE A 56 -11.66 -22.58 -1.60
N PHE A 57 -11.45 -22.07 -0.38
CA PHE A 57 -11.04 -22.89 0.77
C PHE A 57 -12.02 -22.78 1.95
N LYS A 58 -12.80 -21.71 2.02
CA LYS A 58 -13.66 -21.38 3.15
C LYS A 58 -15.08 -21.01 2.71
N PRO A 59 -16.08 -21.13 3.61
CA PRO A 59 -17.41 -20.57 3.37
C PRO A 59 -17.36 -19.09 3.01
N LEU A 60 -18.29 -18.63 2.17
CA LEU A 60 -18.32 -17.25 1.67
C LEU A 60 -18.30 -16.18 2.77
N SER A 61 -18.96 -16.44 3.91
CA SER A 61 -18.96 -15.53 5.05
C SER A 61 -17.57 -15.37 5.67
N VAL A 62 -16.81 -16.45 5.78
CA VAL A 62 -15.42 -16.42 6.28
C VAL A 62 -14.52 -15.77 5.25
N ALA A 63 -14.66 -16.13 3.96
CA ALA A 63 -13.90 -15.51 2.88
C ALA A 63 -14.11 -13.99 2.84
N LEU A 64 -15.35 -13.51 2.99
CA LEU A 64 -15.68 -12.10 3.07
C LEU A 64 -15.01 -11.43 4.27
N ALA A 65 -15.07 -12.07 5.45
CA ALA A 65 -14.40 -11.55 6.65
C ALA A 65 -12.88 -11.42 6.46
N LEU A 66 -12.24 -12.41 5.82
CA LEU A 66 -10.80 -12.36 5.51
C LEU A 66 -10.47 -11.26 4.48
N GLY A 67 -11.31 -11.07 3.48
CA GLY A 67 -11.16 -9.96 2.52
C GLY A 67 -11.27 -8.59 3.19
N LEU A 68 -12.26 -8.40 4.07
CA LEU A 68 -12.43 -7.15 4.84
C LEU A 68 -11.28 -6.94 5.83
N LEU A 69 -10.76 -7.99 6.43
CA LEU A 69 -9.60 -7.93 7.31
C LEU A 69 -8.35 -7.47 6.54
N ASP A 70 -8.09 -8.08 5.38
CA ASP A 70 -6.96 -7.67 4.51
C ASP A 70 -7.09 -6.21 4.06
N MET A 71 -8.27 -5.82 3.56
CA MET A 71 -8.57 -4.43 3.19
C MET A 71 -8.26 -3.46 4.33
N SER A 72 -8.68 -3.80 5.56
CA SER A 72 -8.53 -2.93 6.73
C SER A 72 -7.07 -2.80 7.14
N ILE A 73 -6.35 -3.92 7.28
CA ILE A 73 -4.94 -3.92 7.68
C ILE A 73 -4.10 -3.21 6.60
N HIS A 74 -4.33 -3.54 5.33
CA HIS A 74 -3.62 -2.90 4.21
C HIS A 74 -3.81 -1.38 4.20
N SER A 75 -5.05 -0.93 4.36
CA SER A 75 -5.36 0.51 4.41
C SER A 75 -4.69 1.21 5.60
N VAL A 76 -4.63 0.57 6.77
CA VAL A 76 -3.97 1.12 7.96
C VAL A 76 -2.46 1.21 7.76
N VAL A 77 -1.81 0.17 7.25
CA VAL A 77 -0.36 0.15 6.99
C VAL A 77 0.02 1.23 5.98
N ASP A 78 -0.72 1.31 4.87
CA ASP A 78 -0.52 2.33 3.85
C ASP A 78 -0.77 3.75 4.38
N TRP A 79 -1.78 3.93 5.22
CA TRP A 79 -2.06 5.23 5.84
C TRP A 79 -0.92 5.68 6.76
N ILE A 80 -0.37 4.78 7.58
CA ILE A 80 0.78 5.08 8.45
C ILE A 80 1.99 5.50 7.61
N LYS A 81 2.28 4.76 6.55
CA LYS A 81 3.38 5.06 5.61
C LYS A 81 3.18 6.39 4.89
N ALA A 82 1.96 6.65 4.40
CA ALA A 82 1.64 7.84 3.62
C ALA A 82 1.54 9.11 4.48
N ASN A 83 1.32 8.97 5.80
CA ASN A 83 1.10 10.11 6.71
C ASN A 83 2.39 10.55 7.42
N PRO A 84 3.02 11.65 6.97
CA PRO A 84 4.27 12.13 7.57
C PRO A 84 4.11 12.61 9.02
N SER A 85 2.87 12.83 9.49
CA SER A 85 2.61 13.19 10.88
C SER A 85 2.74 12.02 11.83
N ILE A 86 2.49 10.79 11.34
CA ILE A 86 2.58 9.55 12.12
C ILE A 86 3.94 8.90 11.92
N GLY A 87 4.37 8.76 10.66
CA GLY A 87 5.63 8.11 10.30
C GLY A 87 6.88 8.91 10.74
N GLY A 88 6.75 10.21 10.96
CA GLY A 88 7.89 11.05 11.32
C GLY A 88 9.04 10.92 10.32
N ARG A 89 10.25 10.59 10.82
CA ARG A 89 11.42 10.33 9.95
C ARG A 89 11.34 9.05 9.12
N PHE A 90 10.44 8.14 9.45
CA PHE A 90 10.17 6.92 8.69
C PHE A 90 9.07 7.09 7.64
N ALA A 91 8.44 8.27 7.53
CA ALA A 91 7.58 8.57 6.42
C ALA A 91 8.40 8.67 5.12
N ALA A 92 7.82 8.22 4.01
CA ALA A 92 8.48 8.29 2.70
C ALA A 92 8.92 9.70 2.32
N LEU A 93 8.17 10.71 2.80
CA LEU A 93 8.46 12.13 2.62
C LEU A 93 8.21 12.87 3.93
N SER A 94 9.06 13.81 4.28
CA SER A 94 8.80 14.75 5.36
C SER A 94 7.65 15.71 4.98
N LYS A 95 7.01 16.33 5.99
CA LYS A 95 5.97 17.35 5.74
C LYS A 95 6.44 18.49 4.84
N ASN A 96 7.70 18.88 4.97
CA ASN A 96 8.27 19.97 4.19
C ASN A 96 8.56 19.55 2.75
N GLU A 97 9.07 18.34 2.55
CA GLU A 97 9.28 17.77 1.21
C GLU A 97 7.93 17.58 0.48
N MET A 98 6.91 17.06 1.16
CA MET A 98 5.58 16.94 0.57
C MET A 98 4.98 18.30 0.18
N LYS A 99 5.08 19.33 1.04
CA LYS A 99 4.66 20.70 0.71
C LYS A 99 5.45 21.27 -0.47
N SER A 100 6.76 21.04 -0.50
CA SER A 100 7.64 21.46 -1.59
C SER A 100 7.21 20.81 -2.92
N ILE A 101 7.00 19.51 -2.94
CA ILE A 101 6.54 18.80 -4.14
C ILE A 101 5.19 19.35 -4.62
N LEU A 102 4.23 19.52 -3.72
CA LEU A 102 2.90 20.05 -4.06
C LEU A 102 2.95 21.49 -4.59
N SER A 103 3.90 22.31 -4.12
CA SER A 103 4.08 23.68 -4.60
C SER A 103 4.75 23.77 -5.98
N TYR A 104 5.57 22.79 -6.35
CA TYR A 104 6.28 22.75 -7.65
C TYR A 104 5.48 22.07 -8.76
N VAL A 105 4.55 21.19 -8.43
CA VAL A 105 3.73 20.48 -9.43
C VAL A 105 3.03 21.41 -10.45
N PRO A 106 2.53 22.62 -10.08
CA PRO A 106 1.92 23.52 -11.06
C PRO A 106 2.91 24.23 -11.99
N THR A 107 4.20 24.32 -11.61
CA THR A 107 5.20 25.17 -12.28
C THR A 107 6.28 24.40 -13.05
N LEU A 108 6.50 23.13 -12.71
CA LEU A 108 7.50 22.27 -13.34
C LEU A 108 6.81 21.19 -14.17
N GLY A 109 7.34 20.88 -15.34
CA GLY A 109 6.90 19.75 -16.14
C GLY A 109 7.07 18.42 -15.37
N GLU A 110 6.20 17.44 -15.67
CA GLU A 110 6.21 16.12 -15.00
C GLU A 110 7.59 15.44 -14.99
N THR A 111 8.38 15.67 -16.03
CA THR A 111 9.73 15.10 -16.20
C THR A 111 10.76 15.74 -15.28
N GLU A 112 10.71 17.05 -15.08
CA GLU A 112 11.63 17.78 -14.18
C GLU A 112 11.32 17.48 -12.71
N VAL A 113 10.03 17.37 -12.35
CA VAL A 113 9.59 16.95 -11.01
C VAL A 113 10.12 15.55 -10.71
N LYS A 114 9.95 14.59 -11.64
CA LYS A 114 10.45 13.21 -11.49
C LYS A 114 11.97 13.14 -11.35
N SER A 115 12.74 13.93 -12.12
CA SER A 115 14.19 13.95 -12.03
C SER A 115 14.65 14.47 -10.67
N LYS A 116 14.20 15.66 -10.29
CA LYS A 116 14.65 16.36 -9.07
C LYS A 116 14.30 15.60 -7.78
N PHE A 117 13.11 15.01 -7.71
CA PHE A 117 12.66 14.26 -6.53
C PHE A 117 13.07 12.78 -6.56
N GLY A 118 13.29 12.21 -7.73
CA GLY A 118 13.77 10.83 -7.86
C GLY A 118 15.16 10.65 -7.25
N ASP A 119 16.07 11.56 -7.48
CA ASP A 119 17.43 11.50 -6.93
C ASP A 119 17.43 11.74 -5.41
N GLN A 120 16.61 12.67 -4.92
CA GLN A 120 16.44 12.91 -3.49
C GLN A 120 15.87 11.71 -2.75
N LEU A 121 14.86 11.02 -3.33
CA LEU A 121 14.29 9.80 -2.76
C LEU A 121 15.29 8.63 -2.77
N ARG A 122 16.06 8.47 -3.85
CA ARG A 122 17.07 7.40 -3.95
C ARG A 122 18.18 7.51 -2.92
N SER A 123 18.57 8.71 -2.56
CA SER A 123 19.61 8.97 -1.54
C SER A 123 19.08 8.91 -0.10
N ASN A 124 17.77 8.88 0.10
CA ASN A 124 17.16 8.90 1.43
C ASN A 124 17.10 7.47 2.04
N THR A 125 18.02 7.18 2.96
CA THR A 125 18.05 5.87 3.66
C THR A 125 16.74 5.57 4.42
N PHE A 126 16.11 6.58 5.02
CA PHE A 126 14.85 6.39 5.74
C PHE A 126 13.68 6.05 4.82
N PHE A 127 13.69 6.54 3.59
CA PHE A 127 12.72 6.13 2.57
C PHE A 127 12.80 4.61 2.30
N TRP A 128 14.00 4.08 2.15
CA TRP A 128 14.21 2.64 1.90
C TRP A 128 13.84 1.78 3.10
N TRP A 129 14.12 2.26 4.32
CA TRP A 129 13.68 1.58 5.54
C TRP A 129 12.17 1.59 5.69
N ALA A 130 11.53 2.73 5.43
CA ALA A 130 10.07 2.83 5.45
C ALA A 130 9.42 1.90 4.41
N LEU A 131 9.97 1.85 3.20
CA LEU A 131 9.51 0.94 2.16
C LEU A 131 9.68 -0.53 2.57
N GLY A 132 10.83 -0.89 3.13
CA GLY A 132 11.09 -2.25 3.62
C GLY A 132 10.16 -2.66 4.76
N ALA A 133 9.94 -1.78 5.74
CA ALA A 133 9.04 -2.02 6.86
C ALA A 133 7.57 -2.18 6.39
N ASP A 134 7.13 -1.36 5.44
CA ASP A 134 5.84 -1.44 4.79
C ASP A 134 5.63 -2.80 4.10
N GLN A 135 6.59 -3.21 3.27
CA GLN A 135 6.53 -4.51 2.60
C GLN A 135 6.54 -5.68 3.61
N LEU A 136 7.34 -5.59 4.66
CA LEU A 136 7.36 -6.59 5.72
C LEU A 136 6.00 -6.70 6.41
N ALA A 137 5.36 -5.58 6.75
CA ALA A 137 4.04 -5.57 7.40
C ALA A 137 2.97 -6.24 6.51
N HIS A 138 2.99 -5.96 5.20
CA HIS A 138 2.08 -6.62 4.25
C HIS A 138 2.36 -8.11 4.13
N HIS A 139 3.62 -8.54 4.06
CA HIS A 139 3.96 -9.97 4.02
C HIS A 139 3.54 -10.71 5.30
N LEU A 140 3.73 -10.12 6.48
CA LEU A 140 3.25 -10.70 7.74
C LEU A 140 1.72 -10.83 7.76
N THR A 141 1.00 -9.85 7.23
CA THR A 141 -0.45 -9.93 7.05
C THR A 141 -0.84 -11.09 6.14
N HIS A 142 -0.13 -11.30 5.03
CA HIS A 142 -0.37 -12.44 4.14
C HIS A 142 -0.14 -13.78 4.84
N TYR A 143 0.90 -13.89 5.66
CA TYR A 143 1.16 -15.13 6.42
C TYR A 143 0.04 -15.41 7.42
N LEU A 144 -0.47 -14.38 8.11
CA LEU A 144 -1.64 -14.50 8.98
C LEU A 144 -2.89 -14.97 8.22
N LEU A 145 -3.19 -14.35 7.07
CA LEU A 145 -4.35 -14.72 6.24
C LEU A 145 -4.23 -16.14 5.71
N ILE A 146 -3.05 -16.56 5.24
CA ILE A 146 -2.80 -17.94 4.79
C ILE A 146 -2.98 -18.92 5.93
N TRP A 147 -2.48 -18.59 7.13
CA TRP A 147 -2.70 -19.42 8.30
C TRP A 147 -4.20 -19.57 8.61
N MET A 148 -4.96 -18.48 8.60
CA MET A 148 -6.42 -18.52 8.81
C MET A 148 -7.17 -19.27 7.72
N ILE A 149 -6.68 -19.26 6.47
CA ILE A 149 -7.25 -20.04 5.38
C ILE A 149 -6.99 -21.55 5.58
N LEU A 150 -5.86 -21.92 6.18
CA LEU A 150 -5.46 -23.33 6.34
C LEU A 150 -5.91 -23.94 7.67
N SER A 151 -6.19 -23.13 8.70
CA SER A 151 -6.79 -23.59 9.97
C SER A 151 -8.26 -23.91 9.83
#